data_d00e854c3a68cf2e706c8ba71bfa95d7
#
_entry.id   d00e854c3a68cf2e706c8ba71bfa95d7
#
_cell.length_a   1.000
_cell.length_b   1.000
_cell.length_c   1.000
_cell.angle_alpha   90.00
_cell.angle_beta   90.00
_cell.angle_gamma   90.00
#
_symmetry.space_group_name_H-M   'P 1'
#
loop_
_entity.id
_entity.type
_entity.pdbx_description
1 polymer ?
#
loop_
_entity_poly.entity_id
_entity_poly.type
_entity_poly.pdbx_seq_one_letter_code
_entity_poly.pdbx_strand_id
1 'polypeptide(L)'
;MSIETLRSETIYEGEVFDVRVDTIRENAKTHDRAIVEHPGSVVILPVYDDGTVALVRQYRHAVGKELLELAAGSLEKGEDPEAGAVRELEEEIGVKAEKLELLCSVYVSPGFLSEKMRIYLATGLTEVGQKLEGDENITLERYSFEKLHEMIQTGEIEDAKTIVGIDFAASRNHPR
;
A
#
# COMPACT_ATOMS: atom_id res chain seq x y z
N MET A 1 -1.56 22.82 21.98
CA MET A 1 -0.40 23.04 21.11
C MET A 1 -0.97 23.64 19.83
N SER A 2 -0.62 24.87 19.46
CA SER A 2 -1.05 25.47 18.20
C SER A 2 0.13 25.50 17.23
N ILE A 3 -0.07 24.91 16.07
CA ILE A 3 0.86 24.96 14.94
C ILE A 3 0.20 25.85 13.90
N GLU A 4 0.94 26.85 13.39
CA GLU A 4 0.50 27.77 12.36
C GLU A 4 1.44 27.64 11.15
N THR A 5 0.89 27.35 9.98
CA THR A 5 1.64 27.39 8.72
C THR A 5 1.74 28.84 8.24
N LEU A 6 2.95 29.36 8.17
CA LEU A 6 3.24 30.74 7.74
C LEU A 6 3.44 30.85 6.23
N ARG A 7 4.06 29.83 5.64
CA ARG A 7 4.36 29.73 4.22
C ARG A 7 4.36 28.27 3.81
N SER A 8 3.94 28.01 2.59
CA SER A 8 4.02 26.70 1.94
C SER A 8 4.55 26.88 0.53
N GLU A 9 5.50 26.03 0.11
CA GLU A 9 6.12 26.08 -1.21
C GLU A 9 6.36 24.65 -1.71
N THR A 10 5.78 24.31 -2.86
CA THR A 10 6.09 23.07 -3.56
C THR A 10 7.43 23.22 -4.27
N ILE A 11 8.39 22.34 -3.97
CA ILE A 11 9.75 22.38 -4.51
C ILE A 11 10.02 21.27 -5.54
N TYR A 12 9.12 20.29 -5.62
CA TYR A 12 9.14 19.22 -6.62
C TYR A 12 7.71 18.78 -6.90
N GLU A 13 7.37 18.62 -8.16
CA GLU A 13 6.11 18.05 -8.65
C GLU A 13 6.44 16.81 -9.47
N GLY A 14 5.93 15.64 -9.06
CA GLY A 14 6.19 14.35 -9.68
C GLY A 14 4.89 13.63 -10.07
N GLU A 15 5.02 12.52 -10.76
CA GLU A 15 3.86 11.71 -11.17
C GLU A 15 3.22 10.99 -9.98
N VAL A 16 4.03 10.53 -9.02
CA VAL A 16 3.59 9.73 -7.87
C VAL A 16 3.42 10.58 -6.62
N PHE A 17 4.30 11.54 -6.38
CA PHE A 17 4.29 12.39 -5.20
C PHE A 17 4.88 13.77 -5.47
N ASP A 18 4.50 14.74 -4.66
CA ASP A 18 5.08 16.05 -4.62
C ASP A 18 5.94 16.26 -3.36
N VAL A 19 6.86 17.21 -3.39
CA VAL A 19 7.59 17.63 -2.19
C VAL A 19 7.30 19.10 -1.91
N ARG A 20 6.81 19.36 -0.71
CA ARG A 20 6.48 20.68 -0.20
C ARG A 20 7.33 21.02 1.02
N VAL A 21 7.70 22.29 1.15
CA VAL A 21 8.32 22.85 2.35
C VAL A 21 7.36 23.84 3.00
N ASP A 22 6.95 23.54 4.23
CA ASP A 22 6.15 24.43 5.06
C ASP A 22 7.03 25.12 6.11
N THR A 23 7.00 26.47 6.13
CA THR A 23 7.52 27.23 7.26
C THR A 23 6.42 27.33 8.30
N ILE A 24 6.63 26.71 9.46
CA ILE A 24 5.64 26.66 10.55
C ILE A 24 6.12 27.42 11.78
N ARG A 25 5.16 27.94 12.54
CA ARG A 25 5.37 28.48 13.88
C ARG A 25 4.80 27.52 14.93
N GLU A 26 5.65 27.03 15.81
CA GLU A 26 5.31 26.17 16.92
C GLU A 26 5.95 26.69 18.18
N ASN A 27 5.15 26.96 19.26
CA ASN A 27 5.65 27.44 20.55
C ASN A 27 6.61 28.64 20.42
N ALA A 28 6.24 29.65 19.63
CA ALA A 28 7.03 30.88 19.34
C ALA A 28 8.35 30.64 18.59
N LYS A 29 8.63 29.44 18.09
CA LYS A 29 9.78 29.13 17.21
C LYS A 29 9.28 28.91 15.80
N THR A 30 10.06 29.39 14.84
CA THR A 30 9.80 29.19 13.41
C THR A 30 10.83 28.21 12.87
N HIS A 31 10.37 27.22 12.10
CA HIS A 31 11.22 26.24 11.43
C HIS A 31 10.53 25.65 10.21
N ASP A 32 11.29 25.03 9.33
CA ASP A 32 10.79 24.41 8.12
C ASP A 32 10.49 22.93 8.32
N ARG A 33 9.47 22.45 7.63
CA ARG A 33 9.08 21.05 7.51
C ARG A 33 9.02 20.66 6.05
N ALA A 34 9.88 19.73 5.64
CA ALA A 34 9.75 19.09 4.34
C ALA A 34 8.72 17.97 4.43
N ILE A 35 7.78 17.96 3.49
CA ILE A 35 6.66 17.03 3.43
C ILE A 35 6.63 16.40 2.05
N VAL A 36 6.56 15.09 1.98
CA VAL A 36 6.21 14.35 0.78
C VAL A 36 4.69 14.22 0.75
N GLU A 37 4.05 14.81 -0.26
CA GLU A 37 2.60 14.74 -0.47
C GLU A 37 2.29 13.60 -1.43
N HIS A 38 1.43 12.70 -1.00
CA HIS A 38 1.01 11.52 -1.75
C HIS A 38 -0.52 11.41 -1.75
N PRO A 39 -1.16 11.04 -2.87
CA PRO A 39 -2.63 10.95 -2.96
C PRO A 39 -3.23 9.87 -2.05
N GLY A 40 -2.40 8.97 -1.56
CA GLY A 40 -2.77 7.76 -0.84
C GLY A 40 -2.64 6.54 -1.74
N SER A 41 -2.77 5.37 -1.15
CA SER A 41 -2.65 4.10 -1.86
C SER A 41 -3.66 3.07 -1.36
N VAL A 42 -3.88 2.07 -2.18
CA VAL A 42 -4.64 0.87 -1.85
C VAL A 42 -3.72 -0.34 -1.89
N VAL A 43 -4.00 -1.27 -1.01
CA VAL A 43 -3.28 -2.55 -0.89
C VAL A 43 -4.33 -3.64 -0.83
N ILE A 44 -4.15 -4.71 -1.58
CA ILE A 44 -5.12 -5.78 -1.66
C ILE A 44 -4.49 -7.10 -1.21
N LEU A 45 -5.17 -7.78 -0.28
CA LEU A 45 -4.86 -9.14 0.17
C LEU A 45 -5.87 -10.10 -0.48
N PRO A 46 -5.52 -10.72 -1.62
CA PRO A 46 -6.41 -11.62 -2.34
C PRO A 46 -6.30 -13.03 -1.77
N VAL A 47 -7.40 -13.54 -1.19
CA VAL A 47 -7.48 -14.87 -0.60
C VAL A 47 -8.33 -15.78 -1.48
N TYR A 48 -7.72 -16.84 -1.97
CA TYR A 48 -8.39 -17.86 -2.79
C TYR A 48 -9.17 -18.86 -1.93
N ASP A 49 -10.08 -19.62 -2.55
CA ASP A 49 -10.94 -20.60 -1.87
C ASP A 49 -10.14 -21.72 -1.19
N ASP A 50 -8.93 -22.01 -1.66
CA ASP A 50 -8.02 -22.97 -1.03
C ASP A 50 -7.24 -22.40 0.17
N GLY A 51 -7.53 -21.15 0.55
CA GLY A 51 -6.89 -20.45 1.67
C GLY A 51 -5.52 -19.88 1.36
N THR A 52 -5.04 -19.93 0.10
CA THR A 52 -3.78 -19.29 -0.29
C THR A 52 -3.99 -17.82 -0.61
N VAL A 53 -2.92 -17.04 -0.45
CA VAL A 53 -2.84 -15.60 -0.76
C VAL A 53 -1.92 -15.39 -1.95
N ALA A 54 -2.33 -14.58 -2.92
CA ALA A 54 -1.44 -14.15 -3.99
C ALA A 54 -0.61 -12.94 -3.54
N LEU A 55 0.66 -13.00 -3.88
CA LEU A 55 1.61 -11.90 -3.78
C LEU A 55 2.23 -11.63 -5.14
N VAL A 56 2.76 -10.43 -5.28
CA VAL A 56 3.51 -9.98 -6.44
C VAL A 56 5.00 -9.91 -6.10
N ARG A 57 5.85 -10.40 -6.99
CA ARG A 57 7.29 -10.15 -6.93
C ARG A 57 7.61 -9.04 -7.90
N GLN A 58 8.15 -7.94 -7.39
CA GLN A 58 8.43 -6.75 -8.19
C GLN A 58 9.77 -6.11 -7.78
N TYR A 59 10.54 -5.63 -8.77
CA TYR A 59 11.76 -4.87 -8.52
C TYR A 59 11.42 -3.45 -8.02
N ARG A 60 11.98 -3.08 -6.87
CA ARG A 60 11.83 -1.75 -6.29
C ARG A 60 13.14 -0.98 -6.36
N HIS A 61 13.23 -0.05 -7.31
CA HIS A 61 14.45 0.72 -7.56
C HIS A 61 14.98 1.45 -6.32
N ALA A 62 14.12 1.99 -5.49
CA ALA A 62 14.48 2.72 -4.28
C ALA A 62 15.28 1.88 -3.27
N VAL A 63 15.06 0.56 -3.23
CA VAL A 63 15.78 -0.38 -2.35
C VAL A 63 16.75 -1.29 -3.12
N GLY A 64 16.77 -1.21 -4.45
CA GLY A 64 17.73 -1.90 -5.32
C GLY A 64 17.56 -3.41 -5.41
N LYS A 65 16.36 -3.95 -5.11
CA LYS A 65 16.09 -5.39 -5.14
C LYS A 65 14.63 -5.70 -5.45
N GLU A 66 14.36 -6.95 -5.77
CA GLU A 66 12.99 -7.47 -5.81
C GLU A 66 12.45 -7.67 -4.40
N LEU A 67 11.20 -7.31 -4.22
CA LEU A 67 10.42 -7.57 -3.00
C LEU A 67 9.22 -8.45 -3.33
N LEU A 68 8.79 -9.22 -2.34
CA LEU A 68 7.55 -9.97 -2.37
C LEU A 68 6.50 -9.17 -1.60
N GLU A 69 5.45 -8.75 -2.29
CA GLU A 69 4.51 -7.74 -1.81
C GLU A 69 3.05 -8.16 -2.05
N LEU A 70 2.14 -7.61 -1.26
CA LEU A 70 0.73 -7.55 -1.64
C LEU A 70 0.57 -6.57 -2.80
N ALA A 71 -0.36 -6.87 -3.73
CA ALA A 71 -0.75 -5.97 -4.81
C ALA A 71 -1.12 -4.60 -4.26
N ALA A 72 -0.61 -3.53 -4.89
CA ALA A 72 -0.81 -2.19 -4.37
C ALA A 72 -0.54 -1.12 -5.42
N GLY A 73 -1.40 -0.10 -5.46
CA GLY A 73 -1.17 1.05 -6.32
C GLY A 73 -1.58 2.37 -5.69
N SER A 74 -1.08 3.44 -6.30
CA SER A 74 -1.44 4.81 -5.93
C SER A 74 -2.85 5.14 -6.41
N LEU A 75 -3.57 5.91 -5.60
CA LEU A 75 -4.87 6.43 -6.01
C LEU A 75 -4.70 7.53 -7.06
N GLU A 76 -5.53 7.50 -8.09
CA GLU A 76 -5.68 8.62 -9.00
C GLU A 76 -6.32 9.82 -8.28
N LYS A 77 -6.16 11.01 -8.84
CA LYS A 77 -6.70 12.23 -8.23
C LYS A 77 -8.22 12.19 -8.12
N GLY A 78 -8.73 12.06 -6.89
CA GLY A 78 -10.17 12.01 -6.61
C GLY A 78 -10.77 10.61 -6.80
N GLU A 79 -9.95 9.60 -7.02
CA GLU A 79 -10.40 8.20 -7.12
C GLU A 79 -10.97 7.72 -5.77
N ASP A 80 -12.08 7.00 -5.84
CA ASP A 80 -12.60 6.28 -4.68
C ASP A 80 -11.67 5.11 -4.33
N PRO A 81 -11.26 4.96 -3.06
CA PRO A 81 -10.30 3.92 -2.70
C PRO A 81 -10.76 2.48 -2.96
N GLU A 82 -12.06 2.20 -2.88
CA GLU A 82 -12.57 0.87 -3.19
C GLU A 82 -12.50 0.60 -4.70
N ALA A 83 -12.80 1.62 -5.52
CA ALA A 83 -12.64 1.54 -6.98
C ALA A 83 -11.18 1.33 -7.38
N GLY A 84 -10.25 2.08 -6.77
CA GLY A 84 -8.81 1.88 -6.96
C GLY A 84 -8.35 0.46 -6.58
N ALA A 85 -8.84 -0.09 -5.47
CA ALA A 85 -8.50 -1.46 -5.07
C ALA A 85 -9.04 -2.52 -6.04
N VAL A 86 -10.22 -2.31 -6.63
CA VAL A 86 -10.75 -3.19 -7.67
C VAL A 86 -9.89 -3.12 -8.94
N ARG A 87 -9.48 -1.92 -9.36
CA ARG A 87 -8.63 -1.70 -10.52
C ARG A 87 -7.29 -2.41 -10.36
N GLU A 88 -6.57 -2.16 -9.28
CA GLU A 88 -5.26 -2.77 -8.99
C GLU A 88 -5.34 -4.30 -8.87
N LEU A 89 -6.41 -4.83 -8.27
CA LEU A 89 -6.63 -6.27 -8.19
C LEU A 89 -6.76 -6.93 -9.57
N GLU A 90 -7.48 -6.28 -10.50
CA GLU A 90 -7.60 -6.77 -11.88
C GLU A 90 -6.29 -6.60 -12.66
N GLU A 91 -5.60 -5.50 -12.50
CA GLU A 91 -4.37 -5.18 -13.22
C GLU A 91 -3.22 -6.07 -12.79
N GLU A 92 -2.85 -6.08 -11.52
CA GLU A 92 -1.67 -6.76 -11.02
C GLU A 92 -1.90 -8.26 -10.75
N ILE A 93 -3.07 -8.65 -10.21
CA ILE A 93 -3.34 -10.06 -9.87
C ILE A 93 -4.12 -10.78 -10.99
N GLY A 94 -4.90 -10.05 -11.78
CA GLY A 94 -5.70 -10.61 -12.85
C GLY A 94 -6.95 -11.34 -12.37
N VAL A 95 -7.55 -10.90 -11.25
CA VAL A 95 -8.78 -11.49 -10.70
C VAL A 95 -9.81 -10.41 -10.38
N LYS A 96 -11.08 -10.82 -10.35
CA LYS A 96 -12.19 -10.07 -9.75
C LYS A 96 -12.57 -10.70 -8.42
N ALA A 97 -12.95 -9.86 -7.46
CA ALA A 97 -13.45 -10.33 -6.17
C ALA A 97 -14.97 -10.17 -6.09
N GLU A 98 -15.66 -11.15 -5.51
CA GLU A 98 -17.09 -11.01 -5.14
C GLU A 98 -17.25 -10.10 -3.93
N LYS A 99 -16.27 -10.11 -3.03
CA LYS A 99 -16.27 -9.29 -1.81
C LYS A 99 -14.93 -8.61 -1.63
N LEU A 100 -14.99 -7.29 -1.42
CA LEU A 100 -13.89 -6.45 -1.01
C LEU A 100 -14.21 -5.84 0.35
N GLU A 101 -13.34 -6.03 1.34
CA GLU A 101 -13.56 -5.58 2.72
C GLU A 101 -12.37 -4.80 3.25
N LEU A 102 -12.57 -3.56 3.69
CA LEU A 102 -11.51 -2.77 4.31
C LEU A 102 -11.05 -3.43 5.61
N LEU A 103 -9.79 -3.88 5.65
CA LEU A 103 -9.16 -4.42 6.85
C LEU A 103 -8.72 -3.32 7.80
N CYS A 104 -7.92 -2.39 7.30
CA CYS A 104 -7.40 -1.27 8.07
C CYS A 104 -6.95 -0.12 7.17
N SER A 105 -6.68 1.03 7.81
CA SER A 105 -6.03 2.17 7.19
C SER A 105 -4.86 2.61 8.04
N VAL A 106 -3.71 2.82 7.43
CA VAL A 106 -2.47 3.18 8.11
C VAL A 106 -1.78 4.36 7.43
N TYR A 107 -1.07 5.19 8.19
CA TYR A 107 -0.09 6.11 7.64
C TYR A 107 1.26 5.42 7.54
N VAL A 108 1.95 5.56 6.41
CA VAL A 108 3.22 4.87 6.14
C VAL A 108 4.37 5.44 6.97
N SER A 109 4.56 6.75 6.90
CA SER A 109 5.62 7.45 7.65
C SER A 109 5.19 8.90 7.97
N PRO A 110 4.24 9.09 8.93
CA PRO A 110 3.56 10.37 9.14
C PRO A 110 4.46 11.49 9.66
N GLY A 111 5.73 11.22 9.92
CA GLY A 111 6.72 12.23 10.28
C GLY A 111 7.09 13.17 9.13
N PHE A 112 6.97 12.72 7.88
CA PHE A 112 7.31 13.52 6.69
C PHE A 112 6.49 13.16 5.44
N LEU A 113 5.74 12.06 5.44
CA LEU A 113 4.97 11.55 4.31
C LEU A 113 3.48 11.57 4.65
N SER A 114 2.66 12.12 3.75
CA SER A 114 1.20 12.19 3.94
C SER A 114 0.47 10.92 3.51
N GLU A 115 1.15 9.94 2.95
CA GLU A 115 0.56 8.73 2.40
C GLU A 115 -0.29 7.98 3.44
N LYS A 116 -1.55 7.77 3.09
CA LYS A 116 -2.48 6.91 3.81
C LYS A 116 -2.79 5.70 2.95
N MET A 117 -2.36 4.52 3.39
CA MET A 117 -2.70 3.24 2.78
C MET A 117 -4.02 2.72 3.31
N ARG A 118 -4.82 2.12 2.42
CA ARG A 118 -6.04 1.38 2.76
C ARG A 118 -5.86 -0.06 2.32
N ILE A 119 -5.89 -0.98 3.27
CA ILE A 119 -5.63 -2.40 3.03
C ILE A 119 -6.97 -3.13 2.99
N TYR A 120 -7.24 -3.80 1.88
CA TYR A 120 -8.48 -4.52 1.61
C TYR A 120 -8.23 -6.03 1.57
N LEU A 121 -9.19 -6.79 2.09
CA LEU A 121 -9.30 -8.23 1.88
C LEU A 121 -10.21 -8.48 0.69
N ALA A 122 -9.74 -9.24 -0.29
CA ALA A 122 -10.50 -9.67 -1.45
C ALA A 122 -10.77 -11.18 -1.40
N THR A 123 -12.02 -11.58 -1.55
CA THR A 123 -12.46 -12.99 -1.52
C THR A 123 -13.48 -13.28 -2.61
N GLY A 124 -13.73 -14.58 -2.90
CA GLY A 124 -14.59 -15.01 -4.00
C GLY A 124 -13.95 -14.63 -5.34
N LEU A 125 -12.70 -15.03 -5.53
CA LEU A 125 -11.86 -14.60 -6.64
C LEU A 125 -12.18 -15.36 -7.92
N THR A 126 -12.30 -14.62 -9.03
CA THR A 126 -12.49 -15.17 -10.37
C THR A 126 -11.42 -14.64 -11.31
N GLU A 127 -10.71 -15.54 -11.99
CA GLU A 127 -9.65 -15.20 -12.94
C GLU A 127 -10.18 -14.42 -14.14
N VAL A 128 -9.51 -13.30 -14.47
CA VAL A 128 -9.80 -12.46 -15.64
C VAL A 128 -8.55 -12.15 -16.47
N GLY A 129 -7.36 -12.53 -15.97
CA GLY A 129 -6.06 -12.26 -16.57
C GLY A 129 -5.51 -10.88 -16.22
N GLN A 130 -4.20 -10.84 -16.00
CA GLN A 130 -3.46 -9.60 -15.70
C GLN A 130 -3.51 -8.60 -16.85
N LYS A 131 -3.49 -7.31 -16.50
CA LYS A 131 -3.43 -6.20 -17.44
C LYS A 131 -2.39 -5.18 -16.97
N LEU A 132 -1.14 -5.66 -16.89
CA LEU A 132 -0.01 -4.85 -16.40
C LEU A 132 0.19 -3.60 -17.25
N GLU A 133 0.57 -2.50 -16.61
CA GLU A 133 1.02 -1.30 -17.30
C GLU A 133 2.36 -1.55 -18.01
N GLY A 134 2.69 -0.68 -19.00
CA GLY A 134 3.73 -0.98 -19.98
C GLY A 134 5.16 -1.16 -19.45
N ASP A 135 5.46 -0.72 -18.26
CA ASP A 135 6.75 -0.83 -17.56
C ASP A 135 6.71 -1.75 -16.33
N GLU A 136 5.57 -2.33 -16.01
CA GLU A 136 5.41 -3.26 -14.90
C GLU A 136 5.93 -4.67 -15.28
N ASN A 137 6.85 -5.16 -14.46
CA ASN A 137 7.35 -6.53 -14.53
C ASN A 137 7.05 -7.23 -13.21
N ILE A 138 5.89 -7.86 -13.14
CA ILE A 138 5.33 -8.48 -11.95
C ILE A 138 5.19 -9.99 -12.17
N THR A 139 5.69 -10.78 -11.21
CA THR A 139 5.47 -12.23 -11.16
C THR A 139 4.56 -12.56 -10.00
N LEU A 140 3.53 -13.39 -10.24
CA LEU A 140 2.60 -13.85 -9.20
C LEU A 140 3.12 -15.08 -8.50
N GLU A 141 3.03 -15.09 -7.18
CA GLU A 141 3.33 -16.22 -6.32
C GLU A 141 2.19 -16.42 -5.32
N ARG A 142 1.91 -17.68 -4.93
CA ARG A 142 0.82 -17.98 -3.99
C ARG A 142 1.34 -18.80 -2.83
N TYR A 143 0.92 -18.41 -1.61
CA TYR A 143 1.37 -19.04 -0.37
C TYR A 143 0.23 -19.18 0.64
N SER A 144 0.32 -20.20 1.51
CA SER A 144 -0.56 -20.30 2.66
C SER A 144 -0.21 -19.23 3.71
N PHE A 145 -1.17 -18.85 4.55
CA PHE A 145 -0.91 -17.93 5.67
C PHE A 145 0.21 -18.40 6.59
N GLU A 146 0.31 -19.71 6.84
CA GLU A 146 1.38 -20.29 7.65
C GLU A 146 2.76 -20.02 7.04
N LYS A 147 2.90 -20.24 5.70
CA LYS A 147 4.15 -19.98 4.99
C LYS A 147 4.48 -18.48 4.97
N LEU A 148 3.49 -17.62 4.77
CA LEU A 148 3.69 -16.18 4.81
C LEU A 148 4.20 -15.69 6.17
N HIS A 149 3.68 -16.22 7.28
CA HIS A 149 4.19 -15.90 8.62
C HIS A 149 5.64 -16.36 8.82
N GLU A 150 5.99 -17.56 8.32
CA GLU A 150 7.39 -18.04 8.34
C GLU A 150 8.30 -17.07 7.56
N MET A 151 7.88 -16.65 6.34
CA MET A 151 8.64 -15.76 5.48
C MET A 151 8.81 -14.35 6.10
N ILE A 152 7.82 -13.86 6.83
CA ILE A 152 7.93 -12.61 7.62
C ILE A 152 8.97 -12.79 8.74
N GLN A 153 8.90 -13.89 9.49
CA GLN A 153 9.83 -14.13 10.61
C GLN A 153 11.27 -14.35 10.16
N THR A 154 11.48 -14.92 8.99
CA THR A 154 12.82 -15.13 8.41
C THR A 154 13.37 -13.92 7.67
N GLY A 155 12.55 -12.88 7.46
CA GLY A 155 12.93 -11.68 6.71
C GLY A 155 12.94 -11.89 5.19
N GLU A 156 12.28 -12.90 4.67
CA GLU A 156 12.06 -13.08 3.23
C GLU A 156 11.00 -12.08 2.72
N ILE A 157 9.98 -11.78 3.56
CA ILE A 157 9.04 -10.67 3.35
C ILE A 157 9.49 -9.52 4.24
N GLU A 158 9.90 -8.40 3.61
CA GLU A 158 10.38 -7.19 4.29
C GLU A 158 9.48 -5.98 4.07
N ASP A 159 8.49 -6.11 3.18
CA ASP A 159 7.59 -5.02 2.84
C ASP A 159 6.55 -4.78 3.94
N ALA A 160 6.52 -3.55 4.46
CA ALA A 160 5.70 -3.20 5.63
C ALA A 160 4.19 -3.35 5.37
N LYS A 161 3.68 -2.95 4.18
CA LYS A 161 2.27 -3.06 3.86
C LYS A 161 1.81 -4.53 3.81
N THR A 162 2.68 -5.39 3.30
CA THR A 162 2.45 -6.84 3.21
C THR A 162 2.39 -7.46 4.60
N ILE A 163 3.35 -7.15 5.45
CA ILE A 163 3.39 -7.62 6.85
C ILE A 163 2.10 -7.18 7.59
N VAL A 164 1.75 -5.89 7.50
CA VAL A 164 0.54 -5.36 8.15
C VAL A 164 -0.72 -6.04 7.63
N GLY A 165 -0.87 -6.23 6.31
CA GLY A 165 -2.04 -6.86 5.72
C GLY A 165 -2.22 -8.31 6.17
N ILE A 166 -1.15 -9.10 6.14
CA ILE A 166 -1.14 -10.51 6.55
C ILE A 166 -1.47 -10.63 8.04
N ASP A 167 -0.83 -9.86 8.91
CA ASP A 167 -1.04 -9.92 10.35
C ASP A 167 -2.45 -9.46 10.75
N PHE A 168 -2.99 -8.43 10.10
CA PHE A 168 -4.36 -7.97 10.33
C PHE A 168 -5.40 -9.04 9.95
N ALA A 169 -5.23 -9.69 8.79
CA ALA A 169 -6.13 -10.75 8.35
C ALA A 169 -6.08 -11.96 9.29
N ALA A 170 -4.88 -12.38 9.70
CA ALA A 170 -4.71 -13.51 10.64
C ALA A 170 -5.36 -13.22 12.00
N SER A 171 -5.23 -11.98 12.53
CA SER A 171 -5.80 -11.60 13.82
C SER A 171 -7.34 -11.61 13.85
N ARG A 172 -8.02 -11.40 12.71
CA ARG A 172 -9.48 -11.48 12.60
C ARG A 172 -10.01 -12.91 12.69
N ASN A 173 -9.23 -13.88 12.21
CA ASN A 173 -9.59 -15.31 12.28
C ASN A 173 -9.37 -15.91 13.67
N HIS A 174 -8.65 -15.21 14.56
CA HIS A 174 -8.41 -15.60 15.95
C HIS A 174 -8.70 -14.41 16.88
N PRO A 175 -9.98 -14.04 17.13
CA PRO A 175 -10.29 -12.99 18.09
C PRO A 175 -9.74 -13.43 19.46
N ARG A 176 -8.96 -12.52 20.08
CA ARG A 176 -8.38 -12.71 21.42
C ARG A 176 -9.46 -12.78 22.49
#